data_c142f44e6d5ad3de629b68babb7ffb12
#
_entry.id   c142f44e6d5ad3de629b68babb7ffb12
#
_cell.length_a   1.000
_cell.length_b   1.000
_cell.length_c   1.000
_cell.angle_alpha   90.00
_cell.angle_beta   90.00
_cell.angle_gamma   90.00
#
_symmetry.space_group_name_H-M   'P 1'
#
loop_
_entity.id
_entity.type
_entity.pdbx_description
1 polymer ?
#
loop_
_entity_poly.entity_id
_entity_poly.type
_entity_poly.pdbx_seq_one_letter_code
_entity_poly.pdbx_strand_id
1 'polypeptide(L)'
;MLTDPYTHMEEAFGLDENPFPAEAISSGAETECYSDLVFPEETHEFRLKMIRGGLQGGRKTGFLWSMSPSGEDTGFGKTTLMRNTARAINRDFGAAVQENLGIKPARIKPIVAAFAELNEQSRNGLYPVLFAATQNLAGGPDAVMPAIRQQLLAKAGDDKDRMWDMIMESQMQIAPSGQALRRDMLEAFVDSDNGLAELLSGVSDASRLRNGIQYFTGALYILAAAGIEKVFLMIDQLEDLGKKGALSAAKRRREIGRIRDMLEIEPFASRLHMSFTFHEAAARNLALDWDANRLPSFDTNPANASAVVVLRGLQREDQVEELLNAWMEPVRNEHAGTSPISPFTPDVLGILRSLSQGRAGVLLYRASELLYAGAEAQVGEIDGAFARQHFAGHGHLAAVAASDDDAGADYDDLLA
;
A
#
# COMPACT_ATOMS: atom_id res chain seq x y z
N MET A 1 -8.30 31.21 -33.02
CA MET A 1 -9.17 30.45 -32.11
C MET A 1 -8.23 29.76 -31.17
N LEU A 2 -8.41 29.89 -29.89
CA LEU A 2 -7.66 29.09 -28.92
C LEU A 2 -8.15 27.64 -29.07
N THR A 3 -7.22 26.70 -29.22
CA THR A 3 -7.52 25.27 -29.23
C THR A 3 -8.01 24.89 -27.83
N ASP A 4 -8.95 23.96 -27.73
CA ASP A 4 -9.37 23.41 -26.45
C ASP A 4 -8.17 22.80 -25.71
N PRO A 5 -8.01 23.02 -24.39
CA PRO A 5 -6.87 22.47 -23.63
C PRO A 5 -6.68 20.96 -23.77
N TYR A 6 -7.76 20.20 -23.87
CA TYR A 6 -7.70 18.74 -24.08
C TYR A 6 -7.12 18.39 -25.46
N THR A 7 -7.57 19.06 -26.51
CA THR A 7 -6.99 18.91 -27.86
C THR A 7 -5.50 19.27 -27.88
N HIS A 8 -5.10 20.30 -27.14
CA HIS A 8 -3.68 20.67 -27.04
C HIS A 8 -2.85 19.61 -26.30
N MET A 9 -3.38 19.00 -25.22
CA MET A 9 -2.72 17.88 -24.54
C MET A 9 -2.52 16.69 -25.48
N GLU A 10 -3.53 16.35 -26.28
CA GLU A 10 -3.47 15.25 -27.21
C GLU A 10 -2.47 15.50 -28.37
N GLU A 11 -2.58 16.65 -29.04
CA GLU A 11 -1.82 16.95 -30.26
C GLU A 11 -0.41 17.49 -30.00
N ALA A 12 -0.22 18.33 -28.97
CA ALA A 12 1.04 19.00 -28.69
C ALA A 12 1.87 18.33 -27.60
N PHE A 13 1.21 17.81 -26.54
CA PHE A 13 1.89 17.14 -25.44
C PHE A 13 1.97 15.62 -25.66
N GLY A 14 1.16 15.06 -26.56
CA GLY A 14 1.14 13.63 -26.83
C GLY A 14 0.56 12.80 -25.68
N LEU A 15 -0.42 13.34 -24.97
CA LEU A 15 -1.10 12.69 -23.86
C LEU A 15 -2.61 12.63 -24.11
N ASP A 16 -3.19 11.45 -24.11
CA ASP A 16 -4.63 11.26 -24.35
C ASP A 16 -5.50 11.93 -23.26
N GLU A 17 -4.95 12.08 -22.05
CA GLU A 17 -5.61 12.75 -20.93
C GLU A 17 -4.56 13.30 -19.93
N ASN A 18 -5.00 14.09 -18.96
CA ASN A 18 -4.15 14.44 -17.82
C ASN A 18 -4.02 13.24 -16.88
N PRO A 19 -2.85 12.58 -16.78
CA PRO A 19 -2.69 11.38 -15.98
C PRO A 19 -2.65 11.64 -14.47
N PHE A 20 -2.40 12.89 -14.07
CA PHE A 20 -2.14 13.22 -12.68
C PHE A 20 -3.44 13.49 -11.90
N PRO A 21 -3.46 13.17 -10.60
CA PRO A 21 -4.65 13.37 -9.78
C PRO A 21 -5.00 14.84 -9.63
N ALA A 22 -6.31 15.13 -9.62
CA ALA A 22 -6.83 16.49 -9.39
C ALA A 22 -6.70 16.96 -7.93
N GLU A 23 -6.38 16.06 -7.00
CA GLU A 23 -6.21 16.31 -5.57
C GLU A 23 -4.88 15.75 -5.07
N ALA A 24 -4.30 16.40 -4.05
CA ALA A 24 -3.02 16.00 -3.47
C ALA A 24 -3.04 14.62 -2.74
N ILE A 25 -4.22 14.03 -2.58
CA ILE A 25 -4.42 12.72 -1.93
C ILE A 25 -5.13 11.83 -2.93
N SER A 26 -4.43 10.80 -3.44
CA SER A 26 -5.04 9.83 -4.33
C SER A 26 -6.02 8.92 -3.54
N SER A 27 -7.19 8.67 -4.08
CA SER A 27 -8.20 7.77 -3.50
C SER A 27 -7.85 6.28 -3.56
N GLY A 28 -6.63 5.94 -4.02
CA GLY A 28 -6.13 4.57 -4.12
C GLY A 28 -6.59 3.78 -5.35
N ALA A 29 -7.44 4.35 -6.21
CA ALA A 29 -7.77 3.75 -7.51
C ALA A 29 -6.62 3.85 -8.52
N GLU A 30 -5.71 4.78 -8.31
CA GLU A 30 -4.65 5.20 -9.23
C GLU A 30 -3.30 4.48 -9.01
N THR A 31 -3.30 3.35 -8.32
CA THR A 31 -2.07 2.60 -7.99
C THR A 31 -1.47 1.82 -9.17
N GLU A 32 -2.07 1.90 -10.35
CA GLU A 32 -1.56 1.22 -11.55
C GLU A 32 -0.27 1.84 -12.10
N CYS A 33 -0.02 3.11 -11.78
CA CYS A 33 1.13 3.89 -12.24
C CYS A 33 2.32 3.86 -11.26
N TYR A 34 2.47 2.83 -10.44
CA TYR A 34 3.58 2.75 -9.49
C TYR A 34 4.82 2.12 -10.12
N SER A 35 5.97 2.76 -9.91
CA SER A 35 7.30 2.18 -10.21
C SER A 35 8.09 1.93 -8.92
N ASP A 36 8.70 0.74 -8.81
CA ASP A 36 9.64 0.41 -7.73
C ASP A 36 10.89 1.32 -7.75
N LEU A 37 11.15 2.00 -8.89
CA LEU A 37 12.31 2.86 -9.06
C LEU A 37 12.15 4.25 -8.43
N VAL A 38 10.92 4.64 -8.05
CA VAL A 38 10.67 5.90 -7.34
C VAL A 38 11.31 5.89 -5.95
N PHE A 39 11.17 4.77 -5.22
CA PHE A 39 11.77 4.57 -3.89
C PHE A 39 12.48 3.20 -3.82
N PRO A 40 13.57 3.01 -4.60
CA PRO A 40 14.16 1.67 -4.76
C PRO A 40 14.76 1.13 -3.47
N GLU A 41 15.40 1.96 -2.67
CA GLU A 41 16.03 1.57 -1.42
C GLU A 41 14.99 1.23 -0.35
N GLU A 42 14.01 2.11 -0.14
CA GLU A 42 12.93 1.91 0.84
C GLU A 42 12.02 0.74 0.45
N THR A 43 11.73 0.59 -0.84
CA THR A 43 10.96 -0.56 -1.35
C THR A 43 11.70 -1.88 -1.09
N HIS A 44 13.00 -1.93 -1.40
CA HIS A 44 13.83 -3.11 -1.13
C HIS A 44 13.92 -3.39 0.37
N GLU A 45 14.20 -2.36 1.17
CA GLU A 45 14.29 -2.48 2.63
C GLU A 45 12.97 -2.96 3.25
N PHE A 46 11.84 -2.40 2.82
CA PHE A 46 10.51 -2.79 3.30
C PHE A 46 10.23 -4.26 2.99
N ARG A 47 10.41 -4.67 1.73
CA ARG A 47 10.22 -6.05 1.31
C ARG A 47 11.17 -7.00 2.04
N LEU A 48 12.44 -6.61 2.22
CA LEU A 48 13.43 -7.41 2.93
C LEU A 48 13.06 -7.61 4.40
N LYS A 49 12.75 -6.53 5.12
CA LYS A 49 12.39 -6.58 6.55
C LYS A 49 11.10 -7.35 6.78
N MET A 50 10.10 -7.13 5.94
CA MET A 50 8.80 -7.77 6.05
C MET A 50 8.88 -9.26 5.67
N ILE A 51 9.33 -9.58 4.45
CA ILE A 51 9.27 -10.95 3.91
C ILE A 51 10.28 -11.83 4.61
N ARG A 52 11.55 -11.41 4.67
CA ARG A 52 12.60 -12.19 5.31
C ARG A 52 12.34 -12.33 6.81
N GLY A 53 11.95 -11.23 7.48
CA GLY A 53 11.58 -11.25 8.90
C GLY A 53 10.41 -12.18 9.19
N GLY A 54 9.36 -12.16 8.37
CA GLY A 54 8.18 -13.02 8.48
C GLY A 54 8.48 -14.50 8.23
N LEU A 55 9.28 -14.83 7.21
CA LEU A 55 9.61 -16.21 6.85
C LEU A 55 10.63 -16.86 7.79
N GLN A 56 11.57 -16.11 8.34
CA GLN A 56 12.59 -16.62 9.26
C GLN A 56 12.10 -16.76 10.71
N GLY A 57 10.83 -16.51 10.98
CA GLY A 57 10.18 -16.83 12.26
C GLY A 57 10.48 -15.88 13.43
N GLY A 58 11.30 -14.83 13.21
CA GLY A 58 11.69 -13.90 14.29
C GLY A 58 10.75 -12.72 14.48
N ARG A 59 10.07 -12.27 13.42
CA ARG A 59 9.24 -11.06 13.46
C ARG A 59 7.87 -11.31 12.91
N LYS A 60 6.88 -10.85 13.65
CA LYS A 60 5.47 -10.96 13.27
C LYS A 60 4.88 -9.61 12.83
N THR A 61 5.65 -8.52 12.98
CA THR A 61 5.21 -7.17 12.65
C THR A 61 6.28 -6.37 11.92
N GLY A 62 5.83 -5.47 11.04
CA GLY A 62 6.64 -4.47 10.36
C GLY A 62 5.93 -3.11 10.32
N PHE A 63 6.68 -2.03 10.17
CA PHE A 63 6.14 -0.68 10.20
C PHE A 63 6.71 0.14 9.05
N LEU A 64 5.84 0.86 8.36
CA LEU A 64 6.19 1.81 7.32
C LEU A 64 5.81 3.22 7.78
N TRP A 65 6.81 4.06 7.96
CA TRP A 65 6.67 5.44 8.41
C TRP A 65 6.87 6.42 7.26
N SER A 66 6.33 7.61 7.42
CA SER A 66 6.79 8.79 6.70
C SER A 66 7.30 9.83 7.71
N MET A 67 8.34 10.54 7.34
CA MET A 67 8.85 11.67 8.10
C MET A 67 8.79 12.92 7.22
N SER A 68 8.20 13.98 7.76
CA SER A 68 8.16 15.30 7.13
C SER A 68 8.73 16.35 8.07
N PRO A 69 9.63 17.22 7.62
CA PRO A 69 10.10 18.36 8.41
C PRO A 69 8.97 19.31 8.83
N SER A 70 7.89 19.36 8.04
CA SER A 70 6.71 20.20 8.32
C SER A 70 5.70 19.56 9.27
N GLY A 71 5.87 18.28 9.65
CA GLY A 71 4.90 17.51 10.44
C GLY A 71 3.65 17.08 9.66
N GLU A 72 3.60 17.32 8.36
CA GLU A 72 2.54 16.87 7.45
C GLU A 72 2.96 15.55 6.81
N ASP A 73 2.53 14.44 7.37
CA ASP A 73 3.00 13.09 7.01
C ASP A 73 2.16 12.38 5.93
N THR A 74 1.28 13.10 5.22
CA THR A 74 0.45 12.56 4.14
C THR A 74 1.08 12.77 2.76
N GLY A 75 0.76 11.90 1.80
CA GLY A 75 1.19 12.04 0.41
C GLY A 75 2.60 11.51 0.09
N PHE A 76 3.25 10.80 1.02
CA PHE A 76 4.59 10.21 0.81
C PHE A 76 4.61 8.90 0.02
N GLY A 77 3.45 8.34 -0.32
CA GLY A 77 3.36 7.08 -1.08
C GLY A 77 3.37 5.79 -0.24
N LYS A 78 3.15 5.85 1.09
CA LYS A 78 3.07 4.66 1.96
C LYS A 78 2.04 3.64 1.47
N THR A 79 0.81 4.10 1.24
CA THR A 79 -0.29 3.29 0.74
C THR A 79 0.06 2.61 -0.58
N THR A 80 0.62 3.39 -1.51
CA THR A 80 1.04 2.93 -2.83
C THR A 80 2.13 1.86 -2.73
N LEU A 81 3.16 2.07 -1.90
CA LEU A 81 4.24 1.09 -1.68
C LEU A 81 3.69 -0.21 -1.08
N MET A 82 2.79 -0.14 -0.09
CA MET A 82 2.19 -1.35 0.49
C MET A 82 1.33 -2.10 -0.52
N ARG A 83 0.45 -1.42 -1.24
CA ARG A 83 -0.40 -2.02 -2.28
C ARG A 83 0.42 -2.66 -3.37
N ASN A 84 1.44 -1.95 -3.88
CA ASN A 84 2.31 -2.50 -4.92
C ASN A 84 3.11 -3.71 -4.42
N THR A 85 3.57 -3.68 -3.17
CA THR A 85 4.21 -4.86 -2.56
C THR A 85 3.24 -6.03 -2.45
N ALA A 86 1.97 -5.78 -2.05
CA ALA A 86 0.94 -6.82 -2.01
C ALA A 86 0.68 -7.41 -3.41
N ARG A 87 0.53 -6.54 -4.41
CA ARG A 87 0.35 -6.94 -5.81
C ARG A 87 1.54 -7.77 -6.34
N ALA A 88 2.77 -7.31 -6.06
CA ALA A 88 3.97 -8.03 -6.47
C ALA A 88 4.06 -9.43 -5.83
N ILE A 89 3.65 -9.58 -4.56
CA ILE A 89 3.56 -10.88 -3.89
C ILE A 89 2.47 -11.76 -4.52
N ASN A 90 1.28 -11.20 -4.77
CA ASN A 90 0.13 -11.99 -5.19
C ASN A 90 0.24 -12.50 -6.64
N ARG A 91 1.02 -11.82 -7.49
CA ARG A 91 1.18 -12.17 -8.91
C ARG A 91 1.67 -13.61 -9.14
N ASP A 92 2.61 -14.08 -8.30
CA ASP A 92 3.26 -15.39 -8.43
C ASP A 92 3.50 -16.07 -7.08
N PHE A 93 2.63 -15.78 -6.11
CA PHE A 93 2.77 -16.25 -4.73
C PHE A 93 4.12 -15.89 -4.10
N GLY A 94 4.66 -14.75 -4.48
CA GLY A 94 5.87 -14.14 -3.93
C GLY A 94 7.17 -14.71 -4.45
N ALA A 95 7.17 -15.51 -5.51
CA ALA A 95 8.39 -16.13 -6.04
C ALA A 95 9.39 -15.07 -6.51
N ALA A 96 9.01 -14.20 -7.44
CA ALA A 96 9.87 -13.15 -7.98
C ALA A 96 10.37 -12.17 -6.89
N VAL A 97 9.49 -11.78 -5.96
CA VAL A 97 9.89 -10.88 -4.86
C VAL A 97 10.96 -11.53 -3.97
N GLN A 98 10.81 -12.82 -3.66
CA GLN A 98 11.78 -13.55 -2.84
C GLN A 98 13.11 -13.74 -3.58
N GLU A 99 13.10 -14.01 -4.88
CA GLU A 99 14.30 -14.06 -5.73
C GLU A 99 15.05 -12.73 -5.74
N ASN A 100 14.33 -11.62 -5.93
CA ASN A 100 14.89 -10.25 -5.89
C ASN A 100 15.50 -9.89 -4.52
N LEU A 101 15.03 -10.53 -3.45
CA LEU A 101 15.62 -10.42 -2.11
C LEU A 101 16.78 -11.39 -1.87
N GLY A 102 17.24 -12.11 -2.89
CA GLY A 102 18.36 -13.05 -2.83
C GLY A 102 18.03 -14.33 -2.07
N ILE A 103 16.76 -14.73 -1.96
CA ILE A 103 16.36 -16.02 -1.41
C ILE A 103 16.61 -17.09 -2.49
N LYS A 104 17.38 -18.12 -2.15
CA LYS A 104 17.70 -19.19 -3.10
C LYS A 104 16.43 -19.93 -3.55
N PRO A 105 16.29 -20.33 -4.83
CA PRO A 105 15.09 -20.99 -5.36
C PRO A 105 14.57 -22.15 -4.51
N ALA A 106 15.47 -23.01 -4.00
CA ALA A 106 15.10 -24.14 -3.14
C ALA A 106 14.53 -23.75 -1.76
N ARG A 107 14.55 -22.46 -1.40
CA ARG A 107 14.06 -21.92 -0.13
C ARG A 107 12.87 -20.97 -0.31
N ILE A 108 12.45 -20.75 -1.55
CA ILE A 108 11.26 -19.95 -1.84
C ILE A 108 10.04 -20.67 -1.27
N LYS A 109 9.22 -19.92 -0.55
CA LYS A 109 7.98 -20.40 0.05
C LYS A 109 6.80 -19.67 -0.58
N PRO A 110 5.71 -20.38 -0.92
CA PRO A 110 4.50 -19.71 -1.38
C PRO A 110 3.95 -18.79 -0.29
N ILE A 111 3.81 -17.52 -0.61
CA ILE A 111 3.29 -16.48 0.28
C ILE A 111 2.21 -15.66 -0.42
N VAL A 112 1.32 -15.06 0.36
CA VAL A 112 0.24 -14.20 -0.12
C VAL A 112 0.23 -12.93 0.71
N ALA A 113 -0.19 -11.82 0.11
CA ALA A 113 -0.42 -10.57 0.79
C ALA A 113 -1.91 -10.21 0.79
N ALA A 114 -2.41 -9.77 1.93
CA ALA A 114 -3.74 -9.21 2.10
C ALA A 114 -3.60 -7.74 2.48
N PHE A 115 -4.07 -6.84 1.63
CA PHE A 115 -4.07 -5.41 1.92
C PHE A 115 -5.45 -4.97 2.43
N ALA A 116 -5.46 -4.11 3.43
CA ALA A 116 -6.67 -3.45 3.91
C ALA A 116 -6.34 -2.04 4.42
N GLU A 117 -7.27 -1.12 4.21
CA GLU A 117 -7.17 0.26 4.65
C GLU A 117 -8.25 0.54 5.69
N LEU A 118 -7.88 1.21 6.78
CA LEU A 118 -8.86 1.77 7.69
C LEU A 118 -9.48 3.00 7.02
N ASN A 119 -10.72 2.86 6.64
CA ASN A 119 -11.53 3.94 6.08
C ASN A 119 -12.77 4.20 6.95
N GLU A 120 -13.64 5.09 6.51
CA GLU A 120 -14.86 5.42 7.26
C GLU A 120 -15.72 4.19 7.59
N GLN A 121 -15.74 3.17 6.73
CA GLN A 121 -16.52 1.94 6.95
C GLN A 121 -15.83 1.00 7.94
N SER A 122 -14.50 0.98 7.98
CA SER A 122 -13.70 0.07 8.82
C SER A 122 -13.16 0.69 10.11
N ARG A 123 -13.25 2.01 10.31
CA ARG A 123 -12.77 2.72 11.52
C ARG A 123 -13.40 2.26 12.85
N ASN A 124 -14.41 1.41 12.78
CA ASN A 124 -15.07 0.87 13.97
C ASN A 124 -14.29 -0.24 14.69
N GLY A 125 -13.16 -0.69 14.15
CA GLY A 125 -12.28 -1.67 14.77
C GLY A 125 -11.58 -2.60 13.78
N LEU A 126 -10.82 -3.54 14.31
CA LEU A 126 -9.99 -4.46 13.53
C LEU A 126 -10.81 -5.46 12.68
N TYR A 127 -11.99 -5.89 13.14
CA TYR A 127 -12.76 -6.93 12.42
C TYR A 127 -13.23 -6.49 11.03
N PRO A 128 -13.75 -5.26 10.82
CA PRO A 128 -14.03 -4.76 9.47
C PRO A 128 -12.80 -4.73 8.56
N VAL A 129 -11.63 -4.39 9.13
CA VAL A 129 -10.36 -4.40 8.38
C VAL A 129 -10.00 -5.81 7.90
N LEU A 130 -10.13 -6.80 8.78
CA LEU A 130 -9.91 -8.21 8.44
C LEU A 130 -10.90 -8.71 7.39
N PHE A 131 -12.16 -8.25 7.49
CA PHE A 131 -13.16 -8.56 6.48
C PHE A 131 -12.79 -7.94 5.12
N ALA A 132 -12.39 -6.67 5.08
CA ALA A 132 -11.94 -6.01 3.86
C ALA A 132 -10.71 -6.70 3.24
N ALA A 133 -9.75 -7.13 4.07
CA ALA A 133 -8.60 -7.92 3.63
C ALA A 133 -9.05 -9.25 2.97
N THR A 134 -10.07 -9.91 3.55
CA THR A 134 -10.64 -11.14 2.97
C THR A 134 -11.33 -10.87 1.64
N GLN A 135 -12.08 -9.77 1.53
CA GLN A 135 -12.73 -9.36 0.28
C GLN A 135 -11.70 -9.11 -0.83
N ASN A 136 -10.61 -8.43 -0.51
CA ASN A 136 -9.53 -8.16 -1.48
C ASN A 136 -8.83 -9.43 -1.94
N LEU A 137 -8.64 -10.42 -1.05
CA LEU A 137 -8.13 -11.74 -1.44
C LEU A 137 -9.09 -12.50 -2.36
N ALA A 138 -10.39 -12.33 -2.18
CA ALA A 138 -11.42 -13.08 -2.89
C ALA A 138 -11.82 -12.48 -4.25
N GLY A 139 -11.91 -11.14 -4.37
CA GLY A 139 -12.53 -10.51 -5.52
C GLY A 139 -11.95 -9.14 -5.90
N GLY A 140 -10.85 -8.70 -5.30
CA GLY A 140 -10.17 -7.46 -5.69
C GLY A 140 -9.33 -7.63 -6.98
N PRO A 141 -8.74 -6.55 -7.49
CA PRO A 141 -7.89 -6.60 -8.69
C PRO A 141 -6.66 -7.51 -8.50
N ASP A 142 -6.23 -7.71 -7.26
CA ASP A 142 -5.10 -8.56 -6.89
C ASP A 142 -5.58 -9.86 -6.19
N ALA A 143 -6.82 -10.30 -6.48
CA ALA A 143 -7.44 -11.48 -5.89
C ALA A 143 -6.63 -12.75 -6.18
N VAL A 144 -6.41 -13.55 -5.14
CA VAL A 144 -5.66 -14.81 -5.23
C VAL A 144 -6.55 -16.03 -5.06
N MET A 145 -7.73 -15.88 -4.44
CA MET A 145 -8.62 -17.03 -4.14
C MET A 145 -9.09 -17.80 -5.37
N PRO A 146 -9.37 -17.18 -6.54
CA PRO A 146 -9.67 -17.94 -7.74
C PRO A 146 -8.52 -18.87 -8.17
N ALA A 147 -7.28 -18.37 -8.17
CA ALA A 147 -6.10 -19.18 -8.49
C ALA A 147 -5.84 -20.29 -7.46
N ILE A 148 -6.04 -19.99 -6.18
CA ILE A 148 -5.95 -20.96 -5.07
C ILE A 148 -6.98 -22.07 -5.22
N ARG A 149 -8.21 -21.71 -5.59
CA ARG A 149 -9.26 -22.70 -5.84
C ARG A 149 -8.90 -23.66 -6.98
N GLN A 150 -8.44 -23.12 -8.11
CA GLN A 150 -7.99 -23.92 -9.24
C GLN A 150 -6.84 -24.87 -8.84
N GLN A 151 -5.89 -24.38 -8.06
CA GLN A 151 -4.78 -25.20 -7.57
C GLN A 151 -5.27 -26.32 -6.64
N LEU A 152 -6.20 -26.05 -5.72
CA LEU A 152 -6.75 -27.05 -4.82
C LEU A 152 -7.61 -28.07 -5.56
N LEU A 153 -8.44 -27.63 -6.52
CA LEU A 153 -9.27 -28.50 -7.34
C LEU A 153 -8.41 -29.48 -8.15
N ALA A 154 -7.35 -28.98 -8.79
CA ALA A 154 -6.40 -29.82 -9.51
C ALA A 154 -5.70 -30.85 -8.59
N LYS A 155 -5.29 -30.44 -7.37
CA LYS A 155 -4.73 -31.37 -6.36
C LYS A 155 -5.74 -32.41 -5.89
N ALA A 156 -7.02 -32.05 -5.86
CA ALA A 156 -8.12 -32.96 -5.51
C ALA A 156 -8.50 -33.90 -6.66
N GLY A 157 -7.97 -33.71 -7.88
CA GLY A 157 -8.34 -34.47 -9.06
C GLY A 157 -9.73 -34.10 -9.59
N ASP A 158 -10.07 -32.81 -9.58
CA ASP A 158 -11.35 -32.21 -9.94
C ASP A 158 -12.55 -32.66 -9.07
N ASP A 159 -12.26 -33.21 -7.89
CA ASP A 159 -13.25 -33.66 -6.92
C ASP A 159 -13.47 -32.57 -5.84
N LYS A 160 -14.69 -32.01 -5.83
CA LYS A 160 -15.08 -30.96 -4.87
C LYS A 160 -15.16 -31.46 -3.43
N ASP A 161 -15.61 -32.68 -3.22
CA ASP A 161 -15.72 -33.26 -1.87
C ASP A 161 -14.32 -33.49 -1.29
N ARG A 162 -13.41 -34.00 -2.11
CA ARG A 162 -12.01 -34.12 -1.71
C ARG A 162 -11.34 -32.78 -1.45
N MET A 163 -11.62 -31.76 -2.24
CA MET A 163 -11.14 -30.39 -1.98
C MET A 163 -11.66 -29.87 -0.64
N TRP A 164 -12.93 -30.12 -0.33
CA TRP A 164 -13.53 -29.81 0.97
C TRP A 164 -12.76 -30.47 2.10
N ASP A 165 -12.54 -31.77 2.01
CA ASP A 165 -11.82 -32.55 3.02
C ASP A 165 -10.40 -32.03 3.25
N MET A 166 -9.67 -31.68 2.18
CA MET A 166 -8.32 -31.09 2.28
C MET A 166 -8.31 -29.79 3.08
N ILE A 167 -9.34 -28.93 2.93
CA ILE A 167 -9.45 -27.68 3.68
C ILE A 167 -9.77 -27.95 5.15
N MET A 168 -10.67 -28.91 5.42
CA MET A 168 -11.01 -29.30 6.78
C MET A 168 -9.83 -29.96 7.51
N GLU A 169 -9.04 -30.78 6.83
CA GLU A 169 -7.80 -31.35 7.36
C GLU A 169 -6.79 -30.28 7.72
N SER A 170 -6.62 -29.27 6.82
CA SER A 170 -5.75 -28.13 7.09
C SER A 170 -6.17 -27.35 8.34
N GLN A 171 -7.46 -27.10 8.53
CA GLN A 171 -7.98 -26.49 9.76
C GLN A 171 -7.60 -27.30 11.00
N MET A 172 -7.82 -28.60 10.97
CA MET A 172 -7.53 -29.49 12.11
C MET A 172 -6.03 -29.56 12.42
N GLN A 173 -5.17 -29.49 11.41
CA GLN A 173 -3.71 -29.50 11.61
C GLN A 173 -3.19 -28.20 12.23
N ILE A 174 -3.74 -27.04 11.82
CA ILE A 174 -3.21 -25.73 12.21
C ILE A 174 -3.80 -25.28 13.54
N ALA A 175 -5.09 -25.47 13.73
CA ALA A 175 -5.80 -25.00 14.92
C ALA A 175 -6.90 -26.00 15.35
N PRO A 176 -6.51 -27.15 15.91
CA PRO A 176 -7.47 -28.20 16.31
C PRO A 176 -8.51 -27.72 17.34
N SER A 177 -8.15 -26.74 18.17
CA SER A 177 -9.05 -26.08 19.13
C SER A 177 -9.49 -24.70 18.66
N GLY A 178 -9.15 -24.34 17.43
CA GLY A 178 -9.40 -23.01 16.89
C GLY A 178 -10.84 -22.79 16.47
N GLN A 179 -11.10 -21.56 16.01
CA GLN A 179 -12.39 -21.17 15.49
C GLN A 179 -12.73 -22.00 14.25
N ALA A 180 -13.89 -22.63 14.24
CA ALA A 180 -14.34 -23.42 13.11
C ALA A 180 -14.50 -22.56 11.85
N LEU A 181 -14.13 -23.13 10.71
CA LEU A 181 -14.38 -22.57 9.40
C LEU A 181 -15.88 -22.38 9.19
N ARG A 182 -16.27 -21.23 8.69
CA ARG A 182 -17.68 -20.97 8.35
C ARG A 182 -18.08 -21.85 7.17
N ARG A 183 -19.15 -22.59 7.35
CA ARG A 183 -19.63 -23.53 6.35
C ARG A 183 -20.06 -22.83 5.05
N ASP A 184 -20.79 -21.70 5.17
CA ASP A 184 -21.21 -20.90 4.03
C ASP A 184 -20.03 -20.38 3.18
N MET A 185 -18.94 -20.02 3.83
CA MET A 185 -17.71 -19.57 3.18
C MET A 185 -17.03 -20.72 2.42
N LEU A 186 -16.98 -21.90 3.02
CA LEU A 186 -16.38 -23.06 2.39
C LEU A 186 -17.23 -23.56 1.21
N GLU A 187 -18.55 -23.61 1.36
CA GLU A 187 -19.49 -23.94 0.28
C GLU A 187 -19.29 -22.99 -0.91
N ALA A 188 -19.32 -21.68 -0.67
CA ALA A 188 -19.13 -20.67 -1.72
C ALA A 188 -17.77 -20.79 -2.44
N PHE A 189 -16.69 -21.06 -1.69
CA PHE A 189 -15.35 -21.23 -2.27
C PHE A 189 -15.25 -22.50 -3.13
N VAL A 190 -15.84 -23.61 -2.66
CA VAL A 190 -15.80 -24.89 -3.37
C VAL A 190 -16.67 -24.86 -4.63
N ASP A 191 -17.79 -24.13 -4.60
CA ASP A 191 -18.76 -24.13 -5.70
C ASP A 191 -18.27 -23.45 -6.96
N SER A 192 -17.66 -22.25 -6.85
CA SER A 192 -17.21 -21.49 -8.02
C SER A 192 -16.00 -20.61 -7.74
N ASP A 193 -15.32 -20.18 -8.80
CA ASP A 193 -14.14 -19.29 -8.69
C ASP A 193 -14.48 -17.93 -8.07
N ASN A 194 -15.69 -17.43 -8.31
CA ASN A 194 -16.17 -16.16 -7.77
C ASN A 194 -17.08 -16.32 -6.54
N GLY A 195 -17.44 -17.55 -6.16
CA GLY A 195 -18.43 -17.80 -5.11
C GLY A 195 -18.11 -17.14 -3.79
N LEU A 196 -16.83 -17.16 -3.39
CA LEU A 196 -16.39 -16.48 -2.19
C LEU A 196 -16.53 -14.95 -2.28
N ALA A 197 -16.18 -14.34 -3.41
CA ALA A 197 -16.34 -12.91 -3.65
C ALA A 197 -17.82 -12.49 -3.62
N GLU A 198 -18.67 -13.27 -4.26
CA GLU A 198 -20.13 -13.07 -4.26
C GLU A 198 -20.73 -13.18 -2.85
N LEU A 199 -20.35 -14.20 -2.10
CA LEU A 199 -20.77 -14.34 -0.70
C LEU A 199 -20.38 -13.11 0.12
N LEU A 200 -19.11 -12.71 0.05
CA LEU A 200 -18.58 -11.60 0.85
C LEU A 200 -19.21 -10.26 0.45
N SER A 201 -19.57 -10.05 -0.81
CA SER A 201 -20.27 -8.84 -1.25
C SER A 201 -21.65 -8.69 -0.62
N GLY A 202 -22.34 -9.78 -0.36
CA GLY A 202 -23.67 -9.83 0.29
C GLY A 202 -23.66 -9.70 1.82
N VAL A 203 -22.48 -9.68 2.47
CA VAL A 203 -22.39 -9.60 3.93
C VAL A 203 -22.74 -8.21 4.44
N SER A 204 -23.70 -8.14 5.38
CA SER A 204 -24.12 -6.88 6.00
C SER A 204 -23.04 -6.26 6.89
N ASP A 205 -23.05 -4.92 7.05
CA ASP A 205 -22.11 -4.20 7.89
C ASP A 205 -22.11 -4.68 9.35
N ALA A 206 -23.27 -4.99 9.89
CA ALA A 206 -23.38 -5.55 11.23
C ALA A 206 -22.68 -6.92 11.36
N SER A 207 -22.66 -7.73 10.30
CA SER A 207 -21.94 -8.99 10.27
C SER A 207 -20.43 -8.76 10.09
N ARG A 208 -20.01 -7.83 9.25
CA ARG A 208 -18.60 -7.43 9.10
C ARG A 208 -17.97 -7.02 10.43
N LEU A 209 -18.69 -6.17 11.19
CA LEU A 209 -18.28 -5.70 12.51
C LEU A 209 -18.11 -6.82 13.54
N ARG A 210 -18.91 -7.88 13.48
CA ARG A 210 -18.92 -8.96 14.46
C ARG A 210 -18.08 -10.15 14.04
N ASN A 211 -18.10 -10.51 12.77
CA ASN A 211 -17.61 -11.77 12.25
C ASN A 211 -16.40 -11.64 11.32
N GLY A 212 -15.86 -10.43 11.12
CA GLY A 212 -14.74 -10.21 10.19
C GLY A 212 -13.54 -11.12 10.45
N ILE A 213 -13.23 -11.37 11.74
CA ILE A 213 -12.18 -12.31 12.11
C ILE A 213 -12.48 -13.74 11.64
N GLN A 214 -13.76 -14.19 11.64
CA GLN A 214 -14.13 -15.54 11.21
C GLN A 214 -13.93 -15.74 9.72
N TYR A 215 -14.27 -14.71 8.91
CA TYR A 215 -14.02 -14.73 7.48
C TYR A 215 -12.52 -14.78 7.17
N PHE A 216 -11.73 -13.96 7.85
CA PHE A 216 -10.29 -13.95 7.66
C PHE A 216 -9.63 -15.25 8.11
N THR A 217 -10.06 -15.81 9.23
CA THR A 217 -9.62 -17.13 9.71
C THR A 217 -9.93 -18.22 8.68
N GLY A 218 -11.12 -18.20 8.10
CA GLY A 218 -11.51 -19.13 7.05
C GLY A 218 -10.61 -19.02 5.82
N ALA A 219 -10.29 -17.80 5.41
CA ALA A 219 -9.33 -17.56 4.32
C ALA A 219 -7.95 -18.15 4.62
N LEU A 220 -7.46 -18.02 5.86
CA LEU A 220 -6.17 -18.62 6.27
C LEU A 220 -6.17 -20.14 6.16
N TYR A 221 -7.27 -20.82 6.50
CA TYR A 221 -7.36 -22.27 6.37
C TYR A 221 -7.35 -22.72 4.90
N ILE A 222 -8.08 -22.01 4.03
CA ILE A 222 -8.09 -22.27 2.59
C ILE A 222 -6.68 -22.08 2.01
N LEU A 223 -6.03 -20.96 2.31
CA LEU A 223 -4.68 -20.66 1.86
C LEU A 223 -3.67 -21.70 2.35
N ALA A 224 -3.79 -22.14 3.59
CA ALA A 224 -2.91 -23.16 4.15
C ALA A 224 -3.13 -24.55 3.50
N ALA A 225 -4.36 -24.93 3.16
CA ALA A 225 -4.65 -26.15 2.40
C ALA A 225 -3.99 -26.14 1.01
N ALA A 226 -3.90 -24.97 0.38
CA ALA A 226 -3.17 -24.78 -0.87
C ALA A 226 -1.63 -24.88 -0.70
N GLY A 227 -1.11 -24.80 0.53
CA GLY A 227 0.31 -24.84 0.83
C GLY A 227 0.94 -23.46 0.98
N ILE A 228 0.13 -22.41 1.13
CA ILE A 228 0.64 -21.06 1.42
C ILE A 228 1.28 -21.06 2.81
N GLU A 229 2.55 -20.68 2.88
CA GLU A 229 3.34 -20.71 4.12
C GLU A 229 3.01 -19.54 5.04
N LYS A 230 2.84 -18.33 4.47
CA LYS A 230 2.59 -17.09 5.21
C LYS A 230 1.61 -16.20 4.47
N VAL A 231 0.80 -15.48 5.24
CA VAL A 231 -0.01 -14.36 4.79
C VAL A 231 0.54 -13.06 5.38
N PHE A 232 0.88 -12.12 4.52
CA PHE A 232 1.33 -10.79 4.90
C PHE A 232 0.13 -9.85 4.92
N LEU A 233 -0.42 -9.60 6.11
CA LEU A 233 -1.52 -8.65 6.29
C LEU A 233 -0.95 -7.24 6.39
N MET A 234 -1.25 -6.41 5.41
CA MET A 234 -0.84 -5.02 5.31
C MET A 234 -2.00 -4.12 5.66
N ILE A 235 -1.90 -3.41 6.77
CA ILE A 235 -2.96 -2.52 7.27
C ILE A 235 -2.48 -1.07 7.13
N ASP A 236 -3.16 -0.33 6.27
CA ASP A 236 -2.92 1.09 6.08
C ASP A 236 -3.82 1.93 6.99
N GLN A 237 -3.33 3.10 7.38
CA GLN A 237 -4.03 4.07 8.22
C GLN A 237 -4.49 3.52 9.58
N LEU A 238 -3.70 2.63 10.21
CA LEU A 238 -4.06 2.08 11.53
C LEU A 238 -4.21 3.19 12.59
N GLU A 239 -3.54 4.31 12.40
CA GLU A 239 -3.67 5.52 13.21
C GLU A 239 -5.10 6.06 13.30
N ASP A 240 -5.96 5.75 12.38
CA ASP A 240 -7.35 6.18 12.41
C ASP A 240 -8.10 5.64 13.63
N LEU A 241 -7.63 4.53 14.20
CA LEU A 241 -8.10 4.07 15.52
C LEU A 241 -7.81 5.07 16.65
N GLY A 242 -6.79 5.91 16.48
CA GLY A 242 -6.37 6.95 17.43
C GLY A 242 -6.98 8.32 17.19
N LYS A 243 -7.66 8.55 16.06
CA LYS A 243 -8.28 9.84 15.76
C LYS A 243 -9.30 10.23 16.84
N LYS A 244 -9.26 11.51 17.23
CA LYS A 244 -10.15 12.05 18.25
C LYS A 244 -11.62 11.86 17.83
N GLY A 245 -12.39 11.16 18.67
CA GLY A 245 -13.81 10.89 18.41
C GLY A 245 -14.12 9.59 17.65
N ALA A 246 -13.12 8.91 17.08
CA ALA A 246 -13.34 7.63 16.39
C ALA A 246 -13.71 6.50 17.37
N LEU A 247 -12.92 6.29 18.41
CA LEU A 247 -13.13 5.29 19.43
C LEU A 247 -12.91 5.86 20.84
N SER A 248 -13.66 5.37 21.84
CA SER A 248 -13.30 5.63 23.24
C SER A 248 -11.96 4.96 23.58
N ALA A 249 -11.23 5.49 24.55
CA ALA A 249 -9.93 4.94 24.98
C ALA A 249 -10.02 3.44 25.32
N ALA A 250 -11.08 3.02 26.03
CA ALA A 250 -11.30 1.62 26.37
C ALA A 250 -11.54 0.74 25.12
N LYS A 251 -12.31 1.23 24.15
CA LYS A 251 -12.57 0.51 22.89
C LYS A 251 -11.29 0.43 22.05
N ARG A 252 -10.54 1.52 21.94
CA ARG A 252 -9.27 1.58 21.22
C ARG A 252 -8.24 0.60 21.81
N ARG A 253 -8.05 0.61 23.14
CA ARG A 253 -7.18 -0.35 23.82
C ARG A 253 -7.56 -1.80 23.56
N ARG A 254 -8.86 -2.11 23.53
CA ARG A 254 -9.36 -3.44 23.19
C ARG A 254 -9.07 -3.82 21.74
N GLU A 255 -9.27 -2.91 20.77
CA GLU A 255 -8.97 -3.18 19.37
C GLU A 255 -7.47 -3.42 19.15
N ILE A 256 -6.61 -2.64 19.81
CA ILE A 256 -5.15 -2.86 19.80
C ILE A 256 -4.81 -4.19 20.45
N GLY A 257 -5.48 -4.56 21.55
CA GLY A 257 -5.32 -5.87 22.22
C GLY A 257 -5.62 -7.05 21.29
N ARG A 258 -6.57 -6.90 20.37
CA ARG A 258 -6.86 -7.93 19.35
C ARG A 258 -5.69 -8.17 18.38
N ILE A 259 -4.91 -7.12 18.08
CA ILE A 259 -3.68 -7.28 17.28
C ILE A 259 -2.72 -8.22 18.02
N ARG A 260 -2.55 -8.01 19.33
CA ARG A 260 -1.73 -8.90 20.15
C ARG A 260 -2.26 -10.33 20.12
N ASP A 261 -3.55 -10.51 20.34
CA ASP A 261 -4.17 -11.85 20.33
C ASP A 261 -3.91 -12.57 19.01
N MET A 262 -4.00 -11.86 17.86
CA MET A 262 -3.66 -12.42 16.56
C MET A 262 -2.19 -12.80 16.42
N LEU A 263 -1.27 -12.12 17.11
CA LEU A 263 0.15 -12.48 17.08
C LEU A 263 0.49 -13.69 17.97
N GLU A 264 -0.37 -14.06 18.88
CA GLU A 264 -0.14 -15.11 19.88
C GLU A 264 -1.00 -16.38 19.69
N ILE A 265 -2.16 -16.27 19.03
CA ILE A 265 -3.13 -17.35 18.90
C ILE A 265 -3.13 -17.96 17.49
N GLU A 266 -3.18 -19.30 17.40
CA GLU A 266 -3.34 -20.00 16.12
C GLU A 266 -4.73 -19.82 15.51
N PRO A 267 -4.86 -19.74 14.18
CA PRO A 267 -3.83 -19.94 13.13
C PRO A 267 -2.96 -18.72 12.84
N PHE A 268 -3.24 -17.58 13.46
CA PHE A 268 -2.54 -16.33 13.12
C PHE A 268 -1.08 -16.36 13.53
N ALA A 269 -0.77 -16.90 14.73
CA ALA A 269 0.58 -16.89 15.30
C ALA A 269 1.62 -17.55 14.38
N SER A 270 1.26 -18.62 13.68
CA SER A 270 2.16 -19.34 12.76
C SER A 270 2.06 -18.85 11.31
N ARG A 271 0.91 -18.29 10.89
CA ARG A 271 0.62 -18.01 9.48
C ARG A 271 0.63 -16.55 9.11
N LEU A 272 0.57 -15.63 10.08
CA LEU A 272 0.41 -14.21 9.83
C LEU A 272 1.70 -13.42 10.07
N HIS A 273 1.96 -12.45 9.22
CA HIS A 273 2.84 -11.31 9.47
C HIS A 273 2.03 -10.04 9.23
N MET A 274 2.08 -9.09 10.15
CA MET A 274 1.32 -7.85 10.05
C MET A 274 2.24 -6.68 9.76
N SER A 275 1.89 -5.84 8.78
CA SER A 275 2.59 -4.59 8.49
C SER A 275 1.62 -3.44 8.61
N PHE A 276 2.09 -2.34 9.18
CA PHE A 276 1.27 -1.16 9.47
C PHE A 276 1.92 0.09 8.89
N THR A 277 1.11 1.02 8.38
CA THR A 277 1.58 2.37 8.13
C THR A 277 1.31 3.25 9.33
N PHE A 278 2.22 4.19 9.56
CA PHE A 278 2.08 5.22 10.59
C PHE A 278 2.56 6.56 10.09
N HIS A 279 2.07 7.61 10.71
CA HIS A 279 2.68 8.92 10.71
C HIS A 279 2.88 9.42 12.14
N GLU A 280 3.78 10.36 12.37
CA GLU A 280 4.27 10.72 13.69
C GLU A 280 3.17 11.17 14.67
N ALA A 281 2.27 12.04 14.21
CA ALA A 281 1.18 12.55 15.06
C ALA A 281 0.24 11.44 15.56
N ALA A 282 -0.03 10.45 14.72
CA ALA A 282 -0.90 9.34 15.03
C ALA A 282 -0.23 8.30 15.93
N ALA A 283 1.04 8.03 15.70
CA ALA A 283 1.81 7.13 16.54
C ALA A 283 1.81 7.59 18.00
N ARG A 284 1.96 8.90 18.24
CA ARG A 284 1.88 9.47 19.61
C ARG A 284 0.54 9.17 20.28
N ASN A 285 -0.56 9.19 19.55
CA ASN A 285 -1.90 8.92 20.08
C ASN A 285 -2.14 7.44 20.41
N LEU A 286 -1.43 6.53 19.73
CA LEU A 286 -1.56 5.09 19.95
C LEU A 286 -0.52 4.52 20.91
N ALA A 287 0.59 5.22 21.16
CA ALA A 287 1.74 4.71 21.89
C ALA A 287 1.37 4.10 23.26
N LEU A 288 0.59 4.81 24.09
CA LEU A 288 0.19 4.33 25.41
C LEU A 288 -0.65 3.04 25.35
N ASP A 289 -1.58 2.93 24.38
CA ASP A 289 -2.42 1.74 24.25
C ASP A 289 -1.63 0.59 23.61
N TRP A 290 -0.67 0.91 22.74
CA TRP A 290 0.25 -0.03 22.11
C TRP A 290 1.18 -0.69 23.15
N ASP A 291 1.83 0.12 23.96
CA ASP A 291 2.73 -0.33 25.03
C ASP A 291 1.98 -1.11 26.12
N ALA A 292 0.76 -0.66 26.48
CA ALA A 292 -0.08 -1.35 27.45
C ALA A 292 -0.44 -2.78 26.99
N ASN A 293 -0.50 -3.01 25.67
CA ASN A 293 -0.72 -4.33 25.07
C ASN A 293 0.59 -5.08 24.77
N ARG A 294 1.76 -4.54 25.14
CA ARG A 294 3.07 -5.16 24.92
C ARG A 294 3.33 -5.55 23.46
N LEU A 295 2.86 -4.73 22.54
CA LEU A 295 3.13 -4.93 21.13
C LEU A 295 4.57 -4.52 20.77
N PRO A 296 5.16 -5.06 19.70
CA PRO A 296 6.49 -4.67 19.26
C PRO A 296 6.56 -3.16 19.02
N SER A 297 7.61 -2.51 19.48
CA SER A 297 7.78 -1.07 19.33
C SER A 297 7.80 -0.66 17.85
N PHE A 298 7.12 0.42 17.52
CA PHE A 298 7.16 1.10 16.24
C PHE A 298 8.05 2.37 16.29
N ASP A 299 8.81 2.53 17.36
CA ASP A 299 9.77 3.61 17.50
C ASP A 299 10.82 3.57 16.39
N THR A 300 11.14 4.73 15.83
CA THR A 300 12.21 4.91 14.85
C THR A 300 13.61 4.81 15.44
N ASN A 301 13.73 4.60 16.76
CA ASN A 301 15.00 4.37 17.42
C ASN A 301 15.80 3.27 16.72
N PRO A 302 17.10 3.50 16.38
CA PRO A 302 17.97 2.53 15.73
C PRO A 302 18.01 1.16 16.41
N ALA A 303 17.82 1.09 17.72
CA ALA A 303 17.73 -0.19 18.47
C ALA A 303 16.53 -1.04 18.02
N ASN A 304 15.45 -0.42 17.55
CA ASN A 304 14.24 -1.06 17.05
C ASN A 304 14.13 -1.00 15.52
N ALA A 305 15.09 -0.40 14.82
CA ALA A 305 15.10 -0.15 13.38
C ALA A 305 14.90 -1.40 12.52
N SER A 306 15.04 -2.57 13.12
CA SER A 306 14.90 -3.84 12.41
C SER A 306 13.46 -4.16 11.94
N ALA A 307 12.43 -3.47 12.44
CA ALA A 307 11.04 -3.65 12.05
C ALA A 307 10.46 -2.40 11.37
N VAL A 308 11.18 -1.28 11.36
CA VAL A 308 10.72 0.02 10.88
C VAL A 308 11.43 0.38 9.57
N VAL A 309 10.69 0.86 8.59
CA VAL A 309 11.18 1.50 7.38
C VAL A 309 10.60 2.90 7.29
N VAL A 310 11.43 3.86 6.95
CA VAL A 310 11.04 5.27 6.88
C VAL A 310 11.08 5.75 5.44
N LEU A 311 9.95 6.19 4.90
CA LEU A 311 9.88 6.91 3.64
C LEU A 311 10.28 8.37 3.87
N ARG A 312 11.38 8.78 3.26
CA ARG A 312 11.93 10.14 3.37
C ARG A 312 11.37 11.09 2.32
N GLY A 313 10.54 10.59 1.42
CA GLY A 313 10.02 11.34 0.28
C GLY A 313 11.01 11.41 -0.88
N LEU A 314 10.65 12.21 -1.88
CA LEU A 314 11.45 12.41 -3.11
C LEU A 314 12.64 13.33 -2.81
N GLN A 315 13.83 12.74 -2.68
CA GLN A 315 15.06 13.48 -2.34
C GLN A 315 15.84 13.93 -3.59
N ARG A 316 15.66 13.21 -4.72
CA ARG A 316 16.46 13.42 -5.94
C ARG A 316 15.56 13.68 -7.14
N GLU A 317 16.08 14.35 -8.15
CA GLU A 317 15.35 14.64 -9.40
C GLU A 317 15.08 13.40 -10.23
N ASP A 318 15.96 12.41 -10.20
CA ASP A 318 15.73 11.12 -10.87
C ASP A 318 14.49 10.37 -10.32
N GLN A 319 14.21 10.51 -9.02
CA GLN A 319 12.98 9.97 -8.43
C GLN A 319 11.73 10.73 -8.91
N VAL A 320 11.84 12.05 -9.11
CA VAL A 320 10.75 12.86 -9.66
C VAL A 320 10.50 12.50 -11.12
N GLU A 321 11.56 12.36 -11.91
CA GLU A 321 11.49 11.94 -13.31
C GLU A 321 10.78 10.57 -13.43
N GLU A 322 11.22 9.60 -12.64
CA GLU A 322 10.62 8.26 -12.65
C GLU A 322 9.14 8.29 -12.23
N LEU A 323 8.79 9.10 -11.21
CA LEU A 323 7.40 9.24 -10.78
C LEU A 323 6.53 9.83 -11.89
N LEU A 324 6.96 10.92 -12.52
CA LEU A 324 6.22 11.55 -13.62
C LEU A 324 6.09 10.61 -14.81
N ASN A 325 7.18 9.93 -15.18
CA ASN A 325 7.17 8.98 -16.29
C ASN A 325 6.19 7.82 -16.03
N ALA A 326 6.21 7.23 -14.83
CA ALA A 326 5.32 6.12 -14.48
C ALA A 326 3.82 6.49 -14.61
N TRP A 327 3.48 7.75 -14.37
CA TRP A 327 2.10 8.24 -14.51
C TRP A 327 1.74 8.62 -15.95
N MET A 328 2.69 9.16 -16.71
CA MET A 328 2.43 9.59 -18.09
C MET A 328 2.48 8.46 -19.10
N GLU A 329 3.32 7.45 -18.89
CA GLU A 329 3.53 6.35 -19.84
C GLU A 329 2.24 5.65 -20.31
N PRO A 330 1.27 5.33 -19.42
CA PRO A 330 0.02 4.67 -19.84
C PRO A 330 -0.88 5.50 -20.76
N VAL A 331 -0.74 6.83 -20.76
CA VAL A 331 -1.60 7.75 -21.52
C VAL A 331 -0.86 8.44 -22.68
N ARG A 332 0.37 8.02 -22.99
CA ARG A 332 1.14 8.52 -24.13
C ARG A 332 0.57 8.02 -25.44
N ASN A 333 0.48 8.92 -26.41
CA ASN A 333 0.08 8.61 -27.77
C ASN A 333 1.22 8.78 -28.77
N GLU A 334 0.93 8.66 -30.06
CA GLU A 334 1.90 8.77 -31.16
C GLU A 334 2.56 10.16 -31.31
N HIS A 335 1.99 11.20 -30.71
CA HIS A 335 2.52 12.56 -30.73
C HIS A 335 3.47 12.84 -29.55
N ALA A 336 3.65 11.90 -28.61
CA ALA A 336 4.47 12.07 -27.44
C ALA A 336 5.93 12.36 -27.81
N GLY A 337 6.54 13.34 -27.14
CA GLY A 337 7.95 13.64 -27.27
C GLY A 337 8.84 12.47 -26.86
N THR A 338 10.11 12.49 -27.28
CA THR A 338 11.08 11.41 -26.99
C THR A 338 11.57 11.38 -25.54
N SER A 339 11.41 12.48 -24.79
CA SER A 339 11.76 12.53 -23.38
C SER A 339 10.72 11.79 -22.53
N PRO A 340 11.14 11.00 -21.52
CA PRO A 340 10.22 10.28 -20.65
C PRO A 340 9.32 11.19 -19.80
N ILE A 341 9.65 12.47 -19.70
CA ILE A 341 8.88 13.48 -18.95
C ILE A 341 8.24 14.55 -19.86
N SER A 342 8.34 14.42 -21.21
CA SER A 342 7.64 15.37 -22.10
C SER A 342 6.15 15.41 -21.76
N PRO A 343 5.52 16.62 -21.65
CA PRO A 343 5.99 17.92 -22.12
C PRO A 343 6.86 18.72 -21.14
N PHE A 344 7.17 18.18 -19.95
CA PHE A 344 8.04 18.88 -18.99
C PHE A 344 9.51 18.85 -19.45
N THR A 345 10.24 19.95 -19.19
CA THR A 345 11.69 19.98 -19.35
C THR A 345 12.40 19.64 -18.03
N PRO A 346 13.66 19.19 -18.04
CA PRO A 346 14.35 18.74 -16.82
C PRO A 346 14.44 19.81 -15.71
N ASP A 347 14.46 21.08 -16.02
CA ASP A 347 14.56 22.20 -15.06
C ASP A 347 13.24 22.41 -14.25
N VAL A 348 12.14 21.76 -14.64
CA VAL A 348 10.88 21.73 -13.89
C VAL A 348 10.96 20.78 -12.70
N LEU A 349 11.78 19.71 -12.77
CA LEU A 349 11.83 18.67 -11.75
C LEU A 349 12.22 19.21 -10.37
N GLY A 350 13.25 20.05 -10.31
CA GLY A 350 13.69 20.70 -9.07
C GLY A 350 12.61 21.61 -8.47
N ILE A 351 11.86 22.32 -9.32
CA ILE A 351 10.75 23.19 -8.90
C ILE A 351 9.62 22.38 -8.28
N LEU A 352 9.17 21.33 -8.96
CA LEU A 352 8.10 20.44 -8.47
C LEU A 352 8.50 19.78 -7.15
N ARG A 353 9.75 19.27 -7.05
CA ARG A 353 10.29 18.68 -5.83
C ARG A 353 10.27 19.66 -4.67
N SER A 354 10.76 20.88 -4.87
CA SER A 354 10.80 21.93 -3.86
C SER A 354 9.40 22.30 -3.37
N LEU A 355 8.47 22.54 -4.29
CA LEU A 355 7.08 22.90 -3.97
C LEU A 355 6.33 21.80 -3.24
N SER A 356 6.64 20.54 -3.54
CA SER A 356 6.02 19.39 -2.91
C SER A 356 6.64 19.01 -1.56
N GLN A 357 7.81 19.56 -1.23
CA GLN A 357 8.62 19.16 -0.07
C GLN A 357 8.88 17.63 -0.07
N GLY A 358 9.11 17.06 -1.24
CA GLY A 358 9.34 15.63 -1.43
C GLY A 358 8.11 14.72 -1.29
N ARG A 359 6.91 15.28 -1.11
CA ARG A 359 5.66 14.50 -1.01
C ARG A 359 5.15 14.14 -2.41
N ALA A 360 5.21 12.87 -2.76
CA ALA A 360 4.84 12.37 -4.09
C ALA A 360 3.40 12.77 -4.50
N GLY A 361 2.41 12.64 -3.63
CA GLY A 361 1.03 13.01 -3.93
C GLY A 361 0.85 14.51 -4.18
N VAL A 362 1.59 15.37 -3.44
CA VAL A 362 1.59 16.83 -3.68
C VAL A 362 2.28 17.17 -4.99
N LEU A 363 3.38 16.48 -5.31
CA LEU A 363 4.09 16.66 -6.56
C LEU A 363 3.20 16.36 -7.76
N LEU A 364 2.51 15.22 -7.74
CA LEU A 364 1.59 14.83 -8.81
C LEU A 364 0.45 15.84 -8.99
N TYR A 365 -0.13 16.31 -7.89
CA TYR A 365 -1.12 17.38 -7.95
C TYR A 365 -0.57 18.65 -8.59
N ARG A 366 0.65 19.09 -8.22
CA ARG A 366 1.30 20.25 -8.84
C ARG A 366 1.64 20.03 -10.31
N ALA A 367 2.03 18.81 -10.68
CA ALA A 367 2.22 18.43 -12.08
C ALA A 367 0.91 18.52 -12.88
N SER A 368 -0.21 18.08 -12.28
CA SER A 368 -1.56 18.22 -12.86
C SER A 368 -1.90 19.69 -13.16
N GLU A 369 -1.74 20.56 -12.15
CA GLU A 369 -2.00 22.00 -12.31
C GLU A 369 -1.14 22.60 -13.43
N LEU A 370 0.15 22.27 -13.47
CA LEU A 370 1.09 22.81 -14.41
C LEU A 370 0.84 22.32 -15.84
N LEU A 371 0.48 21.04 -15.99
CA LEU A 371 0.13 20.45 -17.27
C LEU A 371 -1.11 21.13 -17.87
N TYR A 372 -2.13 21.34 -17.05
CA TYR A 372 -3.37 22.00 -17.47
C TYR A 372 -3.13 23.46 -17.85
N ALA A 373 -2.36 24.20 -17.04
CA ALA A 373 -2.00 25.59 -17.33
C ALA A 373 -1.16 25.73 -18.62
N GLY A 374 -0.25 24.80 -18.89
CA GLY A 374 0.52 24.74 -20.12
C GLY A 374 -0.37 24.52 -21.35
N ALA A 375 -1.35 23.61 -21.23
CA ALA A 375 -2.32 23.36 -22.29
C ALA A 375 -3.24 24.58 -22.55
N GLU A 376 -3.71 25.26 -21.51
CA GLU A 376 -4.48 26.51 -21.65
C GLU A 376 -3.67 27.63 -22.30
N ALA A 377 -2.40 27.74 -21.93
CA ALA A 377 -1.48 28.74 -22.50
C ALA A 377 -0.97 28.34 -23.89
N GLN A 378 -1.28 27.15 -24.37
CA GLN A 378 -0.85 26.59 -25.65
C GLN A 378 0.67 26.60 -25.86
N VAL A 379 1.44 26.29 -24.79
CA VAL A 379 2.88 26.16 -24.88
C VAL A 379 3.27 24.83 -25.52
N GLY A 380 4.38 24.78 -26.28
CA GLY A 380 4.88 23.52 -26.86
C GLY A 380 5.61 22.65 -25.84
N GLU A 381 6.23 23.27 -24.85
CA GLU A 381 6.95 22.63 -23.74
C GLU A 381 6.69 23.41 -22.46
N ILE A 382 6.70 22.71 -21.33
CA ILE A 382 6.56 23.31 -20.00
C ILE A 382 7.95 23.39 -19.38
N ASP A 383 8.55 24.58 -19.43
CA ASP A 383 9.88 24.83 -18.89
C ASP A 383 9.85 25.44 -17.48
N GLY A 384 11.02 25.56 -16.86
CA GLY A 384 11.14 26.12 -15.53
C GLY A 384 10.74 27.60 -15.44
N ALA A 385 10.84 28.38 -16.55
CA ALA A 385 10.38 29.75 -16.56
C ALA A 385 8.85 29.83 -16.48
N PHE A 386 8.17 29.01 -17.28
CA PHE A 386 6.72 28.88 -17.24
C PHE A 386 6.24 28.39 -15.85
N ALA A 387 6.89 27.36 -15.31
CA ALA A 387 6.56 26.83 -14.00
C ALA A 387 6.70 27.87 -12.89
N ARG A 388 7.83 28.60 -12.86
CA ARG A 388 8.03 29.70 -11.88
C ARG A 388 6.99 30.80 -12.03
N GLN A 389 6.66 31.20 -13.25
CA GLN A 389 5.66 32.25 -13.51
C GLN A 389 4.26 31.78 -13.01
N HIS A 390 3.87 30.55 -13.32
CA HIS A 390 2.59 29.98 -12.90
C HIS A 390 2.45 29.96 -11.38
N PHE A 391 3.41 29.39 -10.67
CA PHE A 391 3.36 29.28 -9.22
C PHE A 391 3.59 30.59 -8.47
N ALA A 392 4.29 31.59 -9.06
CA ALA A 392 4.41 32.95 -8.49
C ALA A 392 3.05 33.64 -8.38
N GLY A 393 2.24 33.51 -9.41
CA GLY A 393 0.88 34.08 -9.44
C GLY A 393 -0.06 33.54 -8.36
N HIS A 394 0.24 32.35 -7.83
CA HIS A 394 -0.58 31.67 -6.81
C HIS A 394 -0.01 31.75 -5.38
N GLY A 395 1.01 32.59 -5.14
CA GLY A 395 1.55 32.84 -3.79
C GLY A 395 2.41 31.71 -3.21
N HIS A 396 2.76 30.70 -4.02
CA HIS A 396 3.52 29.52 -3.57
C HIS A 396 5.05 29.66 -3.62
N LEU A 397 5.58 30.74 -4.21
CA LEU A 397 7.02 30.94 -4.45
C LEU A 397 7.83 31.47 -3.27
N ALA A 398 7.21 31.91 -2.18
CA ALA A 398 7.96 32.30 -0.99
C ALA A 398 8.80 31.15 -0.41
N ALA A 399 8.41 29.89 -0.68
CA ALA A 399 9.14 28.69 -0.28
C ALA A 399 10.30 28.33 -1.24
N VAL A 400 10.25 28.73 -2.51
CA VAL A 400 11.26 28.39 -3.53
C VAL A 400 12.48 29.28 -3.43
N ALA A 401 12.30 30.56 -3.11
CA ALA A 401 13.42 31.51 -2.95
C ALA A 401 14.29 31.21 -1.71
N ALA A 402 13.73 30.51 -0.71
CA ALA A 402 14.49 30.12 0.48
C ALA A 402 15.32 28.84 0.29
N SER A 403 15.06 28.05 -0.77
CA SER A 403 15.74 26.77 -0.99
C SER A 403 17.03 26.86 -1.81
N ASP A 404 17.24 27.94 -2.59
CA ASP A 404 18.47 28.13 -3.36
C ASP A 404 19.66 28.52 -2.47
N ASP A 405 19.42 29.08 -1.29
CA ASP A 405 20.48 29.44 -0.33
C ASP A 405 20.86 28.28 0.64
N ASP A 406 20.07 27.21 0.73
CA ASP A 406 20.23 26.13 1.73
C ASP A 406 20.61 24.75 1.12
N ALA A 407 21.07 24.73 -0.13
CA ALA A 407 21.49 23.49 -0.83
C ALA A 407 22.75 22.82 -0.23
N GLY A 408 23.20 23.23 0.96
CA GLY A 408 24.37 22.73 1.66
C GLY A 408 24.17 22.27 3.10
N ALA A 409 22.94 22.22 3.59
CA ALA A 409 22.71 21.71 4.96
C ALA A 409 22.67 20.17 4.96
N ASP A 410 23.74 19.59 5.45
CA ASP A 410 23.92 18.15 5.64
C ASP A 410 22.89 17.62 6.67
N TYR A 411 21.96 16.79 6.23
CA TYR A 411 20.89 16.19 7.07
C TYR A 411 21.41 15.18 8.10
N ASP A 412 22.70 14.85 8.08
CA ASP A 412 23.32 13.90 9.01
C ASP A 412 23.46 14.44 10.45
N ASP A 413 23.37 15.74 10.67
CA ASP A 413 23.52 16.36 11.99
C ASP A 413 22.22 16.34 12.84
N LEU A 414 21.08 15.94 12.28
CA LEU A 414 19.80 15.87 13.01
C LEU A 414 19.53 14.50 13.64
N LEU A 415 20.42 13.53 13.44
CA LEU A 415 20.31 12.16 13.99
C LEU A 415 21.37 11.83 15.04
N ALA A 416 22.11 12.82 15.54
CA ALA A 416 23.08 12.65 16.62
C ALA A 416 22.48 12.83 18.03
#